data_5e3f43bc83a99ac1aee38dd580fda46e
#
_entry.id   5e3f43bc83a99ac1aee38dd580fda46e
#
_cell.length_a   1.000
_cell.length_b   1.000
_cell.length_c   1.000
_cell.angle_alpha   90.00
_cell.angle_beta   90.00
_cell.angle_gamma   90.00
#
_symmetry.space_group_name_H-M   'P 1'
#
loop_
_entity.id
_entity.type
_entity.pdbx_description
1 polymer ?
#
loop_
_entity_poly.entity_id
_entity_poly.type
_entity_poly.pdbx_seq_one_letter_code
_entity_poly.pdbx_strand_id
1 'polypeptide(L)'
;TDLNNDSFDDILFWNFDNRPLFDSQPEEGTILLSNSTSNIEEWLELELPKGPFDINRNKYNHAASGDLNGDGFNDVVVSITRDDPYYDGAYIQILINDQTGKLVDQTASNFVNQSRFSGHHGEGNIYLRDIDGDGDLDIIHSTRDFENSLSGAHIAINDGQGNFASNEYLLPDRPIPYSQWNPSSGLMKGVPIDLDGQGCIDIVSTSDSWSDENTVRNYLFSMINVDCSF
;
A
#
# COMPACT_ATOMS: atom_id res chain seq x y z
N THR A 1 -6.53 -6.18 -13.03
CA THR A 1 -5.25 -5.96 -13.76
C THR A 1 -4.92 -7.15 -14.64
N ASP A 2 -4.32 -6.92 -15.81
CA ASP A 2 -3.83 -7.97 -16.71
C ASP A 2 -2.37 -8.29 -16.32
N LEU A 3 -2.12 -9.47 -15.80
CA LEU A 3 -0.80 -9.92 -15.35
C LEU A 3 -0.07 -10.78 -16.41
N ASN A 4 -0.80 -11.37 -17.34
CA ASN A 4 -0.23 -12.28 -18.35
C ASN A 4 -0.25 -11.69 -19.77
N ASN A 5 -0.69 -10.42 -19.93
CA ASN A 5 -0.79 -9.69 -21.17
C ASN A 5 -1.71 -10.36 -22.22
N ASP A 6 -2.77 -11.02 -21.77
CA ASP A 6 -3.77 -11.63 -22.66
C ASP A 6 -4.96 -10.70 -22.97
N SER A 7 -4.94 -9.48 -22.46
CA SER A 7 -5.96 -8.43 -22.59
C SER A 7 -7.23 -8.67 -21.77
N PHE A 8 -7.20 -9.57 -20.83
CA PHE A 8 -8.25 -9.77 -19.83
C PHE A 8 -7.74 -9.44 -18.44
N ASP A 9 -8.60 -8.85 -17.62
CA ASP A 9 -8.22 -8.55 -16.23
C ASP A 9 -8.18 -9.82 -15.38
N ASP A 10 -7.09 -9.97 -14.64
CA ASP A 10 -6.90 -10.99 -13.62
C ASP A 10 -7.35 -10.52 -12.24
N ILE A 11 -7.57 -11.45 -11.33
CA ILE A 11 -8.06 -11.16 -9.99
C ILE A 11 -7.02 -11.58 -8.95
N LEU A 12 -6.61 -10.61 -8.13
CA LEU A 12 -5.93 -10.86 -6.87
C LEU A 12 -6.94 -10.83 -5.74
N PHE A 13 -6.92 -11.83 -4.89
CA PHE A 13 -7.71 -11.80 -3.66
C PHE A 13 -7.00 -12.52 -2.53
N TRP A 14 -7.34 -12.14 -1.33
CA TRP A 14 -6.91 -12.78 -0.08
C TRP A 14 -8.07 -12.84 0.89
N ASN A 15 -7.98 -13.79 1.79
CA ASN A 15 -9.00 -13.96 2.81
C ASN A 15 -8.84 -12.87 3.87
N PHE A 16 -9.75 -11.91 3.89
CA PHE A 16 -9.84 -10.93 4.96
C PHE A 16 -10.69 -11.50 6.08
N ASP A 17 -10.05 -12.20 7.01
CA ASP A 17 -10.77 -12.79 8.13
C ASP A 17 -10.79 -11.85 9.34
N ASN A 18 -11.96 -11.29 9.64
CA ASN A 18 -12.26 -10.59 10.88
C ASN A 18 -12.59 -11.54 12.03
N ARG A 19 -12.21 -12.83 11.94
CA ARG A 19 -12.48 -13.78 13.02
C ARG A 19 -11.56 -13.52 14.20
N PRO A 20 -12.06 -13.75 15.44
CA PRO A 20 -11.25 -13.58 16.63
C PRO A 20 -10.03 -14.52 16.58
N LEU A 21 -8.94 -14.08 17.18
CA LEU A 21 -7.57 -14.60 17.28
C LEU A 21 -7.37 -16.14 17.48
N PHE A 22 -8.37 -16.97 17.30
CA PHE A 22 -8.36 -18.39 17.65
C PHE A 22 -8.61 -19.36 16.49
N ASP A 23 -8.81 -18.88 15.27
CA ASP A 23 -9.01 -19.75 14.12
C ASP A 23 -7.80 -19.68 13.20
N SER A 24 -6.98 -20.70 13.28
CA SER A 24 -5.63 -20.80 12.69
C SER A 24 -5.63 -21.14 11.19
N GLN A 25 -6.49 -20.52 10.40
CA GLN A 25 -6.35 -20.66 8.95
C GLN A 25 -5.37 -19.61 8.43
N PRO A 26 -4.35 -20.00 7.66
CA PRO A 26 -3.42 -19.04 7.08
C PRO A 26 -4.17 -18.10 6.14
N GLU A 27 -3.84 -16.80 6.20
CA GLU A 27 -4.23 -15.86 5.17
C GLU A 27 -3.42 -16.19 3.91
N GLU A 28 -4.00 -17.01 3.06
CA GLU A 28 -3.44 -17.33 1.76
C GLU A 28 -4.04 -16.41 0.72
N GLY A 29 -3.18 -15.73 -0.02
CA GLY A 29 -3.60 -14.96 -1.19
C GLY A 29 -3.60 -15.84 -2.42
N THR A 30 -4.52 -15.56 -3.33
CA THR A 30 -4.68 -16.29 -4.59
C THR A 30 -4.71 -15.32 -5.75
N ILE A 31 -4.10 -15.72 -6.84
CA ILE A 31 -4.18 -15.07 -8.15
C ILE A 31 -5.03 -15.95 -9.04
N LEU A 32 -6.05 -15.40 -9.65
CA LEU A 32 -6.81 -16.06 -10.71
C LEU A 32 -6.47 -15.38 -12.03
N LEU A 33 -5.70 -16.07 -12.86
CA LEU A 33 -5.46 -15.63 -14.23
C LEU A 33 -6.66 -15.97 -15.09
N SER A 34 -7.29 -14.93 -15.60
CA SER A 34 -8.44 -15.04 -16.46
C SER A 34 -8.03 -15.60 -17.83
N ASN A 35 -9.01 -15.91 -18.60
CA ASN A 35 -8.85 -16.30 -20.01
C ASN A 35 -10.07 -15.78 -20.79
N SER A 36 -10.13 -16.05 -22.08
CA SER A 36 -11.24 -15.61 -22.93
C SER A 36 -12.60 -16.19 -22.58
N THR A 37 -12.69 -17.07 -21.57
CA THR A 37 -13.97 -17.65 -21.14
C THR A 37 -14.53 -16.90 -19.94
N SER A 38 -15.85 -16.80 -19.85
CA SER A 38 -16.54 -16.23 -18.69
C SER A 38 -16.70 -17.22 -17.54
N ASN A 39 -16.17 -18.43 -17.68
CA ASN A 39 -16.25 -19.47 -16.65
C ASN A 39 -15.01 -19.44 -15.76
N ILE A 40 -15.18 -18.90 -14.56
CA ILE A 40 -14.08 -18.76 -13.58
C ILE A 40 -13.46 -20.11 -13.16
N GLU A 41 -14.18 -21.22 -13.29
CA GLU A 41 -13.66 -22.57 -13.00
C GLU A 41 -12.59 -23.03 -14.00
N GLU A 42 -12.47 -22.34 -15.14
CA GLU A 42 -11.47 -22.62 -16.18
C GLU A 42 -10.25 -21.68 -16.09
N TRP A 43 -10.24 -20.75 -15.13
CA TRP A 43 -9.14 -19.84 -14.91
C TRP A 43 -8.00 -20.52 -14.18
N LEU A 44 -6.78 -20.10 -14.49
CA LEU A 44 -5.61 -20.64 -13.81
C LEU A 44 -5.45 -20.02 -12.43
N GLU A 45 -5.46 -20.87 -11.42
CA GLU A 45 -5.22 -20.48 -10.04
C GLU A 45 -3.73 -20.59 -9.70
N LEU A 46 -3.15 -19.50 -9.17
CA LEU A 46 -1.79 -19.43 -8.68
C LEU A 46 -1.77 -18.95 -7.24
N GLU A 47 -0.79 -19.40 -6.46
CA GLU A 47 -0.58 -18.95 -5.09
C GLU A 47 0.09 -17.58 -5.09
N LEU A 48 -0.44 -16.63 -4.29
CA LEU A 48 0.24 -15.37 -4.02
C LEU A 48 1.43 -15.63 -3.08
N PRO A 49 2.63 -15.09 -3.35
CA PRO A 49 3.76 -15.22 -2.45
C PRO A 49 3.44 -14.73 -1.03
N LYS A 50 3.83 -15.52 -0.04
CA LYS A 50 3.54 -15.23 1.37
C LYS A 50 4.30 -14.01 1.85
N GLY A 51 3.67 -13.23 2.72
CA GLY A 51 4.31 -12.10 3.38
C GLY A 51 5.42 -12.53 4.37
N PRO A 52 6.16 -11.57 4.91
CA PRO A 52 7.39 -11.83 5.68
C PRO A 52 7.15 -12.31 7.11
N PHE A 53 5.93 -12.19 7.61
CA PHE A 53 5.61 -12.60 8.97
C PHE A 53 5.26 -14.09 9.00
N ASP A 54 5.28 -14.68 10.18
CA ASP A 54 4.85 -16.07 10.33
C ASP A 54 3.44 -16.27 9.76
N ILE A 55 3.13 -17.46 9.30
CA ILE A 55 1.98 -17.82 8.47
C ILE A 55 0.62 -17.29 8.96
N ASN A 56 0.47 -17.06 10.25
CA ASN A 56 -0.76 -16.56 10.88
C ASN A 56 -0.67 -15.08 11.28
N ARG A 57 0.32 -14.34 10.77
CA ARG A 57 0.61 -12.97 11.20
C ARG A 57 0.63 -11.95 10.08
N ASN A 58 0.45 -12.38 8.84
CA ASN A 58 0.33 -11.49 7.70
C ASN A 58 -1.11 -11.06 7.53
N LYS A 59 -1.39 -9.78 7.69
CA LYS A 59 -2.66 -9.18 7.32
C LYS A 59 -2.45 -8.35 6.06
N TYR A 60 -2.93 -8.86 4.95
CA TYR A 60 -2.90 -8.18 3.67
C TYR A 60 -3.96 -7.08 3.66
N ASN A 61 -3.58 -5.84 3.38
CA ASN A 61 -4.49 -4.71 3.49
C ASN A 61 -4.90 -4.14 2.13
N HIS A 62 -3.94 -3.90 1.27
CA HIS A 62 -4.18 -3.30 -0.04
C HIS A 62 -3.09 -3.72 -1.02
N ALA A 63 -3.45 -3.78 -2.30
CA ALA A 63 -2.50 -3.99 -3.38
C ALA A 63 -2.71 -2.98 -4.51
N ALA A 64 -1.64 -2.69 -5.21
CA ALA A 64 -1.65 -1.94 -6.46
C ALA A 64 -0.78 -2.67 -7.49
N SER A 65 -1.09 -2.50 -8.76
CA SER A 65 -0.37 -3.13 -9.85
C SER A 65 0.07 -2.12 -10.91
N GLY A 66 1.22 -2.38 -11.51
CA GLY A 66 1.80 -1.62 -12.59
C GLY A 66 3.16 -2.19 -12.96
N ASP A 67 3.68 -1.82 -14.11
CA ASP A 67 5.00 -2.20 -14.57
C ASP A 67 6.06 -1.41 -13.77
N LEU A 68 6.74 -2.09 -12.83
CA LEU A 68 7.72 -1.46 -11.94
C LEU A 68 9.14 -1.50 -12.48
N ASN A 69 9.42 -2.42 -13.41
CA ASN A 69 10.77 -2.68 -13.90
C ASN A 69 10.95 -2.37 -15.39
N GLY A 70 9.90 -1.83 -16.05
CA GLY A 70 9.93 -1.46 -17.45
C GLY A 70 9.92 -2.63 -18.43
N ASP A 71 9.50 -3.83 -18.00
CA ASP A 71 9.51 -5.02 -18.85
C ASP A 71 8.20 -5.24 -19.64
N GLY A 72 7.19 -4.40 -19.41
CA GLY A 72 5.89 -4.43 -20.08
C GLY A 72 4.85 -5.34 -19.45
N PHE A 73 5.17 -5.97 -18.32
CA PHE A 73 4.22 -6.77 -17.55
C PHE A 73 3.88 -6.07 -16.22
N ASN A 74 2.65 -6.19 -15.78
CA ASN A 74 2.26 -5.62 -14.50
C ASN A 74 2.82 -6.45 -13.34
N ASP A 75 3.53 -5.77 -12.45
CA ASP A 75 3.97 -6.23 -11.14
C ASP A 75 2.92 -5.89 -10.08
N VAL A 76 3.13 -6.33 -8.85
CA VAL A 76 2.21 -6.06 -7.75
C VAL A 76 2.95 -5.60 -6.50
N VAL A 77 2.43 -4.57 -5.87
CA VAL A 77 2.87 -4.11 -4.54
C VAL A 77 1.77 -4.35 -3.54
N VAL A 78 2.11 -4.97 -2.42
CA VAL A 78 1.13 -5.31 -1.36
C VAL A 78 1.53 -4.67 -0.03
N SER A 79 0.57 -4.02 0.64
CA SER A 79 0.77 -3.58 2.01
C SER A 79 0.30 -4.64 3.01
N ILE A 80 1.15 -4.95 3.98
CA ILE A 80 0.93 -6.00 4.96
C ILE A 80 1.14 -5.43 6.36
N THR A 81 0.24 -5.76 7.28
CA THR A 81 0.40 -5.49 8.71
C THR A 81 0.69 -6.81 9.43
N ARG A 82 1.55 -6.77 10.44
CA ARG A 82 1.71 -7.89 11.35
C ARG A 82 0.55 -7.92 12.35
N ASP A 83 -0.20 -9.00 12.41
CA ASP A 83 -1.39 -9.12 13.24
C ASP A 83 -1.10 -9.55 14.70
N ASP A 84 0.05 -10.19 14.95
CA ASP A 84 0.48 -10.59 16.29
C ASP A 84 1.94 -10.21 16.57
N PRO A 85 2.24 -9.32 17.55
CA PRO A 85 1.29 -8.59 18.39
C PRO A 85 0.40 -7.65 17.57
N TYR A 86 -0.82 -7.45 18.04
CA TYR A 86 -1.89 -6.77 17.33
C TYR A 86 -1.46 -5.45 16.69
N TYR A 87 -1.57 -5.38 15.37
CA TYR A 87 -1.26 -4.20 14.55
C TYR A 87 0.13 -3.58 14.79
N ASP A 88 1.15 -4.38 15.00
CA ASP A 88 2.50 -3.88 15.17
C ASP A 88 3.40 -4.22 13.98
N GLY A 89 3.70 -3.22 13.20
CA GLY A 89 4.60 -3.29 12.05
C GLY A 89 3.89 -3.26 10.69
N ALA A 90 4.39 -2.42 9.81
CA ALA A 90 4.01 -2.33 8.42
C ALA A 90 5.08 -2.95 7.52
N TYR A 91 4.69 -3.52 6.41
CA TYR A 91 5.58 -4.08 5.41
C TYR A 91 5.00 -3.85 4.02
N ILE A 92 5.86 -3.46 3.09
CA ILE A 92 5.54 -3.35 1.68
C ILE A 92 6.22 -4.50 0.97
N GLN A 93 5.44 -5.37 0.34
CA GLN A 93 5.92 -6.51 -0.42
C GLN A 93 5.98 -6.15 -1.91
N ILE A 94 7.12 -6.38 -2.53
CA ILE A 94 7.34 -6.16 -3.96
C ILE A 94 7.31 -7.52 -4.66
N LEU A 95 6.32 -7.71 -5.50
CA LEU A 95 6.08 -8.93 -6.24
C LEU A 95 6.29 -8.68 -7.73
N ILE A 96 7.39 -9.15 -8.26
CA ILE A 96 7.74 -9.00 -9.68
C ILE A 96 7.16 -10.15 -10.49
N ASN A 97 6.54 -9.81 -11.59
CA ASN A 97 5.95 -10.73 -12.54
C ASN A 97 7.05 -11.44 -13.36
N ASP A 98 6.96 -12.75 -13.49
CA ASP A 98 7.89 -13.53 -14.31
C ASP A 98 7.51 -13.58 -15.81
N GLN A 99 6.66 -12.64 -16.24
CA GLN A 99 6.12 -12.51 -17.60
C GLN A 99 5.10 -13.62 -18.01
N THR A 100 4.66 -14.39 -17.03
CA THR A 100 3.63 -15.43 -17.25
C THR A 100 2.39 -15.24 -16.37
N GLY A 101 2.35 -14.14 -15.61
CA GLY A 101 1.34 -13.86 -14.59
C GLY A 101 1.67 -14.44 -13.22
N LYS A 102 2.79 -15.15 -13.09
CA LYS A 102 3.26 -15.63 -11.79
C LYS A 102 4.11 -14.56 -11.12
N LEU A 103 3.74 -14.23 -9.89
CA LEU A 103 4.44 -13.24 -9.07
C LEU A 103 5.55 -13.89 -8.24
N VAL A 104 6.70 -13.22 -8.16
CA VAL A 104 7.88 -13.64 -7.41
C VAL A 104 8.21 -12.55 -6.38
N ASP A 105 8.31 -12.90 -5.11
CA ASP A 105 8.71 -11.96 -4.06
C ASP A 105 10.19 -11.58 -4.22
N GLN A 106 10.43 -10.34 -4.58
CA GLN A 106 11.75 -9.75 -4.71
C GLN A 106 11.99 -8.63 -3.69
N THR A 107 11.18 -8.49 -2.67
CA THR A 107 11.27 -7.43 -1.68
C THR A 107 12.66 -7.32 -1.04
N ALA A 108 13.26 -8.45 -0.70
CA ALA A 108 14.56 -8.46 -0.02
C ALA A 108 15.70 -7.90 -0.88
N SER A 109 15.62 -7.98 -2.19
CA SER A 109 16.59 -7.42 -3.14
C SER A 109 16.22 -6.00 -3.56
N ASN A 110 14.93 -5.76 -3.80
CA ASN A 110 14.45 -4.55 -4.45
C ASN A 110 14.09 -3.43 -3.47
N PHE A 111 13.90 -3.76 -2.19
CA PHE A 111 13.59 -2.78 -1.14
C PHE A 111 14.39 -3.06 0.14
N VAL A 112 15.71 -3.05 0.01
CA VAL A 112 16.66 -3.50 1.06
C VAL A 112 16.55 -2.72 2.36
N ASN A 113 16.31 -1.42 2.28
CA ASN A 113 16.26 -0.51 3.43
C ASN A 113 14.85 -0.13 3.83
N GLN A 114 13.89 -0.98 3.52
CA GLN A 114 12.54 -0.78 4.00
C GLN A 114 12.55 -0.67 5.52
N SER A 115 12.29 0.52 6.05
CA SER A 115 12.14 0.69 7.48
C SER A 115 10.88 -0.04 7.91
N ARG A 116 11.05 -1.03 8.76
CA ARG A 116 9.94 -1.76 9.33
C ARG A 116 9.45 -0.96 10.52
N PHE A 117 8.34 -0.36 10.33
CA PHE A 117 7.77 0.55 11.29
C PHE A 117 7.17 -0.25 12.44
N SER A 118 7.92 -0.38 13.55
CA SER A 118 7.31 -0.74 14.82
C SER A 118 6.36 0.39 15.24
N GLY A 119 5.16 0.05 15.67
CA GLY A 119 4.13 1.04 16.00
C GLY A 119 3.35 1.59 14.80
N HIS A 120 3.72 1.28 13.59
CA HIS A 120 3.01 1.65 12.37
C HIS A 120 2.09 0.52 11.91
N HIS A 121 1.00 0.90 11.29
CA HIS A 121 0.05 -0.05 10.72
C HIS A 121 0.20 -0.09 9.20
N GLY A 122 0.25 -1.29 8.65
CA GLY A 122 0.15 -1.49 7.20
C GLY A 122 -1.25 -1.24 6.66
N GLU A 123 -2.20 -0.78 7.47
CA GLU A 123 -3.59 -0.48 7.07
C GLU A 123 -3.71 0.77 6.19
N GLY A 124 -2.78 0.99 5.29
CA GLY A 124 -2.83 2.06 4.33
C GLY A 124 -3.14 1.56 2.93
N ASN A 125 -3.55 2.49 2.07
CA ASN A 125 -3.65 2.21 0.66
C ASN A 125 -2.26 2.33 0.02
N ILE A 126 -1.98 1.44 -0.92
CA ILE A 126 -0.85 1.56 -1.85
C ILE A 126 -1.34 2.26 -3.10
N TYR A 127 -0.56 3.22 -3.58
CA TYR A 127 -0.73 3.83 -4.89
C TYR A 127 0.59 3.77 -5.64
N LEU A 128 0.51 3.56 -6.95
CA LEU A 128 1.65 3.63 -7.85
C LEU A 128 1.51 4.86 -8.71
N ARG A 129 2.47 5.79 -8.63
CA ARG A 129 2.51 7.04 -9.37
C ARG A 129 3.95 7.45 -9.62
N ASP A 130 4.20 8.08 -10.74
CA ASP A 130 5.44 8.79 -11.01
C ASP A 130 5.42 10.10 -10.17
N ILE A 131 6.21 10.14 -9.09
CA ILE A 131 6.20 11.24 -8.12
C ILE A 131 7.25 12.28 -8.45
N ASP A 132 8.40 11.85 -8.94
CA ASP A 132 9.54 12.74 -9.22
C ASP A 132 9.66 13.13 -10.71
N GLY A 133 8.76 12.62 -11.57
CA GLY A 133 8.65 13.01 -12.95
C GLY A 133 9.66 12.32 -13.89
N ASP A 134 10.22 11.19 -13.46
CA ASP A 134 11.20 10.44 -14.26
C ASP A 134 10.57 9.41 -15.21
N GLY A 135 9.28 9.15 -15.06
CA GLY A 135 8.48 8.25 -15.88
C GLY A 135 8.28 6.86 -15.29
N ASP A 136 8.88 6.58 -14.15
CA ASP A 136 8.79 5.30 -13.46
C ASP A 136 7.71 5.33 -12.37
N LEU A 137 7.18 4.17 -11.99
CA LEU A 137 6.14 4.11 -10.97
C LEU A 137 6.75 3.98 -9.57
N ASP A 138 6.55 4.99 -8.76
CA ASP A 138 6.89 5.01 -7.35
C ASP A 138 5.77 4.50 -6.47
N ILE A 139 6.12 4.15 -5.23
CA ILE A 139 5.17 3.66 -4.23
C ILE A 139 4.82 4.79 -3.27
N ILE A 140 3.52 5.05 -3.12
CA ILE A 140 2.95 5.85 -2.05
C ILE A 140 2.16 4.91 -1.14
N HIS A 141 2.59 4.76 0.09
CA HIS A 141 1.88 4.01 1.10
C HIS A 141 1.39 4.95 2.19
N SER A 142 0.08 5.16 2.28
CA SER A 142 -0.50 5.90 3.38
C SER A 142 -0.63 4.99 4.59
N THR A 143 0.08 5.31 5.65
CA THR A 143 0.07 4.53 6.90
C THR A 143 -0.47 5.34 8.06
N ARG A 144 -0.80 4.65 9.12
CA ARG A 144 -1.28 5.23 10.38
C ARG A 144 -0.28 4.91 11.48
N ASP A 145 0.23 5.93 12.13
CA ASP A 145 1.04 5.80 13.34
C ASP A 145 0.19 6.13 14.57
N PHE A 146 0.03 5.14 15.45
CA PHE A 146 -0.75 5.32 16.68
C PHE A 146 0.11 5.79 17.86
N GLU A 147 1.39 5.49 17.89
CA GLU A 147 2.24 5.77 19.04
C GLU A 147 2.69 7.23 19.07
N ASN A 148 3.05 7.78 17.91
CA ASN A 148 3.61 9.11 17.82
C ASN A 148 2.64 10.15 17.28
N SER A 149 1.39 9.76 17.01
CA SER A 149 0.38 10.64 16.39
C SER A 149 0.82 11.23 15.06
N LEU A 150 1.83 10.64 14.44
CA LEU A 150 2.34 11.01 13.15
C LEU A 150 1.52 10.28 12.10
N SER A 151 1.05 10.99 11.13
CA SER A 151 0.50 10.41 9.93
C SER A 151 1.52 10.62 8.84
N GLY A 152 1.93 9.55 8.25
CA GLY A 152 2.93 9.60 7.20
C GLY A 152 2.39 9.03 5.90
N ALA A 153 2.79 9.61 4.80
CA ALA A 153 2.89 8.87 3.56
C ALA A 153 4.32 8.36 3.48
N HIS A 154 4.49 7.06 3.33
CA HIS A 154 5.77 6.49 2.96
C HIS A 154 5.86 6.55 1.45
N ILE A 155 6.89 7.22 0.98
CA ILE A 155 7.20 7.29 -0.44
C ILE A 155 8.44 6.45 -0.65
N ALA A 156 8.40 5.56 -1.62
CA ALA A 156 9.56 4.81 -2.07
C ALA A 156 9.75 5.07 -3.55
N ILE A 157 10.88 5.71 -3.85
CA ILE A 157 11.26 6.08 -5.21
C ILE A 157 11.87 4.88 -5.93
N ASN A 158 11.39 4.64 -7.13
CA ASN A 158 11.87 3.61 -8.04
C ASN A 158 13.06 4.13 -8.87
N ASP A 159 13.97 3.25 -9.24
CA ASP A 159 15.07 3.55 -10.16
C ASP A 159 14.78 3.12 -11.62
N GLY A 160 13.52 2.79 -11.92
CA GLY A 160 13.08 2.27 -13.21
C GLY A 160 13.42 0.81 -13.49
N GLN A 161 14.01 0.13 -12.52
CA GLN A 161 14.33 -1.30 -12.60
C GLN A 161 13.62 -2.10 -11.49
N GLY A 162 12.66 -1.47 -10.81
CA GLY A 162 11.92 -2.07 -9.71
C GLY A 162 12.67 -2.06 -8.38
N ASN A 163 13.79 -1.30 -8.26
CA ASN A 163 14.48 -1.13 -7.00
C ASN A 163 14.03 0.17 -6.32
N PHE A 164 13.72 0.08 -5.04
CA PHE A 164 13.11 1.16 -4.29
C PHE A 164 14.03 1.70 -3.19
N ALA A 165 14.12 3.01 -3.12
CA ALA A 165 14.71 3.73 -2.00
C ALA A 165 13.61 4.35 -1.14
N SER A 166 13.62 4.06 0.15
CA SER A 166 12.65 4.62 1.09
C SER A 166 12.97 6.07 1.39
N ASN A 167 12.01 6.94 1.14
CA ASN A 167 11.98 8.30 1.65
C ASN A 167 10.80 8.42 2.61
N GLU A 168 11.07 8.65 3.87
CA GLU A 168 10.04 8.97 4.85
C GLU A 168 9.66 10.45 4.70
N TYR A 169 8.52 10.71 4.10
CA TYR A 169 7.93 12.02 4.17
C TYR A 169 6.89 12.03 5.28
N LEU A 170 7.21 12.75 6.33
CA LEU A 170 6.20 13.11 7.32
C LEU A 170 5.29 14.15 6.68
N LEU A 171 4.01 13.85 6.64
CA LEU A 171 3.03 14.89 6.32
C LEU A 171 3.20 16.04 7.32
N PRO A 172 3.09 17.29 6.89
CA PRO A 172 3.32 18.44 7.76
C PRO A 172 2.46 18.34 9.01
N ASP A 173 2.96 18.92 10.08
CA ASP A 173 2.28 19.00 11.37
C ASP A 173 0.81 19.43 11.18
N ARG A 174 -0.06 18.74 11.83
CA ARG A 174 -1.49 19.01 11.76
C ARG A 174 -1.79 20.45 12.10
N PRO A 175 -2.63 21.15 11.32
CA PRO A 175 -2.95 22.56 11.57
C PRO A 175 -3.76 22.82 12.84
N ILE A 176 -4.12 21.76 13.59
CA ILE A 176 -4.97 21.84 14.78
C ILE A 176 -4.16 21.44 16.02
N PRO A 177 -4.23 22.22 17.11
CA PRO A 177 -3.51 21.91 18.33
C PRO A 177 -3.83 20.51 18.88
N TYR A 178 -2.79 19.77 19.23
CA TYR A 178 -2.85 18.41 19.78
C TYR A 178 -3.84 18.21 20.92
N SER A 179 -4.05 19.26 21.76
CA SER A 179 -4.99 19.24 22.87
C SER A 179 -6.46 19.01 22.51
N GLN A 180 -6.80 19.07 21.22
CA GLN A 180 -8.15 18.85 20.71
C GLN A 180 -8.32 17.51 19.98
N TRP A 181 -7.30 16.67 20.00
CA TRP A 181 -7.27 15.42 19.28
C TRP A 181 -7.26 14.22 20.24
N ASN A 182 -8.01 13.20 19.89
CA ASN A 182 -7.79 11.89 20.46
C ASN A 182 -6.52 11.27 19.81
N PRO A 183 -5.55 10.73 20.58
CA PRO A 183 -4.35 10.11 20.04
C PRO A 183 -4.63 8.96 19.07
N SER A 184 -5.84 8.42 19.03
CA SER A 184 -6.26 7.40 18.06
C SER A 184 -6.68 7.95 16.69
N SER A 185 -6.69 9.28 16.48
CA SER A 185 -7.06 9.88 15.20
C SER A 185 -5.84 10.20 14.36
N GLY A 186 -5.46 9.27 13.49
CA GLY A 186 -4.43 9.47 12.46
C GLY A 186 -4.99 10.10 11.18
N LEU A 187 -4.14 10.70 10.34
CA LEU A 187 -4.51 10.98 8.97
C LEU A 187 -4.74 9.64 8.27
N MET A 188 -5.94 9.40 7.83
CA MET A 188 -6.30 8.18 7.15
C MET A 188 -6.30 8.43 5.64
N LYS A 189 -5.54 7.59 4.92
CA LYS A 189 -5.66 7.44 3.47
C LYS A 189 -5.36 8.71 2.67
N GLY A 190 -4.08 9.07 2.58
CA GLY A 190 -3.64 10.03 1.56
C GLY A 190 -3.95 9.50 0.16
N VAL A 191 -4.58 10.32 -0.67
CA VAL A 191 -4.86 10.00 -2.07
C VAL A 191 -3.96 10.89 -2.93
N PRO A 192 -3.08 10.31 -3.74
CA PRO A 192 -2.26 11.06 -4.68
C PRO A 192 -3.11 11.52 -5.88
N ILE A 193 -3.05 12.81 -6.16
CA ILE A 193 -3.78 13.44 -7.25
C ILE A 193 -3.08 14.75 -7.65
N ASP A 194 -3.06 15.09 -8.91
CA ASP A 194 -2.67 16.43 -9.38
C ASP A 194 -3.86 17.38 -9.19
N LEU A 195 -3.83 18.17 -8.13
CA LEU A 195 -4.93 19.06 -7.73
C LEU A 195 -4.93 20.38 -8.49
N ASP A 196 -3.77 20.89 -8.82
CA ASP A 196 -3.61 22.20 -9.44
C ASP A 196 -3.33 22.16 -10.94
N GLY A 197 -3.18 20.96 -11.50
CA GLY A 197 -2.98 20.74 -12.94
C GLY A 197 -1.56 21.05 -13.41
N GLN A 198 -0.58 21.08 -12.51
CA GLN A 198 0.82 21.34 -12.86
C GLN A 198 1.56 20.07 -13.32
N GLY A 199 0.95 18.91 -13.19
CA GLY A 199 1.55 17.61 -13.52
C GLY A 199 2.33 16.98 -12.38
N CYS A 200 2.45 17.65 -11.23
CA CYS A 200 3.04 17.09 -10.01
C CYS A 200 1.99 16.36 -9.18
N ILE A 201 2.39 15.32 -8.51
CA ILE A 201 1.48 14.60 -7.62
C ILE A 201 1.36 15.30 -6.28
N ASP A 202 0.16 15.74 -5.96
CA ASP A 202 -0.23 16.25 -4.64
C ASP A 202 -0.81 15.13 -3.79
N ILE A 203 -0.95 15.37 -2.49
CA ILE A 203 -1.59 14.42 -1.58
C ILE A 203 -2.80 15.07 -0.91
N VAL A 204 -3.96 14.46 -1.06
CA VAL A 204 -5.17 14.79 -0.31
C VAL A 204 -5.40 13.74 0.75
N SER A 205 -5.54 14.17 1.99
CA SER A 205 -5.80 13.27 3.11
C SER A 205 -6.98 13.74 3.95
N THR A 206 -7.64 12.79 4.58
CA THR A 206 -8.69 13.06 5.57
C THR A 206 -8.23 12.64 6.96
N SER A 207 -8.66 13.34 7.98
CA SER A 207 -8.49 12.88 9.35
C SER A 207 -9.83 12.75 10.05
N ASP A 208 -9.97 11.68 10.80
CA ASP A 208 -11.07 11.52 11.73
C ASP A 208 -10.64 12.06 13.09
N SER A 209 -11.40 12.97 13.67
CA SER A 209 -11.25 13.31 15.07
C SER A 209 -12.45 12.76 15.85
N TRP A 210 -12.17 11.92 16.82
CA TRP A 210 -13.16 11.51 17.82
C TRP A 210 -13.10 12.54 18.94
N SER A 211 -14.11 13.37 19.06
CA SER A 211 -14.29 14.19 20.25
C SER A 211 -15.10 13.41 21.27
N ASP A 212 -14.84 13.64 22.56
CA ASP A 212 -15.44 12.91 23.69
C ASP A 212 -16.97 13.01 23.80
N GLU A 213 -17.62 13.79 22.97
CA GLU A 213 -19.05 14.02 23.01
C GLU A 213 -19.72 13.90 21.64
N ASN A 214 -19.69 12.72 21.03
CA ASN A 214 -20.53 12.38 19.88
C ASN A 214 -20.40 13.24 18.61
N THR A 215 -19.36 14.03 18.46
CA THR A 215 -19.15 14.83 17.25
C THR A 215 -17.92 14.34 16.51
N VAL A 216 -18.12 13.57 15.46
CA VAL A 216 -17.07 13.26 14.49
C VAL A 216 -16.85 14.50 13.64
N ARG A 217 -15.64 15.03 13.65
CA ARG A 217 -15.23 16.10 12.73
C ARG A 217 -14.22 15.54 11.77
N ASN A 218 -14.59 15.49 10.50
CA ASN A 218 -13.69 15.12 9.42
C ASN A 218 -13.02 16.38 8.89
N TYR A 219 -11.71 16.35 8.77
CA TYR A 219 -10.93 17.42 8.16
C TYR A 219 -10.35 16.91 6.85
N LEU A 220 -10.38 17.76 5.84
CA LEU A 220 -9.71 17.53 4.57
C LEU A 220 -8.43 18.35 4.55
N PHE A 221 -7.32 17.72 4.20
CA PHE A 221 -6.01 18.34 4.04
C PHE A 221 -5.53 18.11 2.64
N SER A 222 -4.82 19.07 2.09
CA SER A 222 -4.10 18.91 0.84
C SER A 222 -2.65 19.35 1.04
N MET A 223 -1.73 18.61 0.47
CA MET A 223 -0.34 18.98 0.28
C MET A 223 -0.13 19.21 -1.20
N ILE A 224 0.23 20.44 -1.54
CA ILE A 224 0.53 20.81 -2.92
C ILE A 224 2.04 20.69 -3.12
N ASN A 225 2.44 19.88 -4.06
CA ASN A 225 3.81 19.68 -4.46
C ASN A 225 4.16 20.68 -5.58
N VAL A 226 4.68 21.83 -5.19
CA VAL A 226 4.81 23.02 -6.08
C VAL A 226 5.91 22.85 -7.13
N ASP A 227 6.88 22.00 -6.90
CA ASP A 227 8.09 21.88 -7.73
C ASP A 227 8.42 20.42 -8.12
N CYS A 228 7.45 19.51 -8.02
CA CYS A 228 7.61 18.07 -8.27
C CYS A 228 8.79 17.46 -7.49
N SER A 229 9.06 17.99 -6.32
CA SER A 229 10.06 17.45 -5.40
C SER A 229 9.41 17.08 -4.08
N PHE A 230 9.34 15.81 -3.81
CA PHE A 230 9.01 15.30 -2.48
C PHE A 230 10.27 14.98 -1.70
#